data_1aaf7f5ce2075f8ba4f229797a078605
#
_entry.id   1aaf7f5ce2075f8ba4f229797a078605
#
_cell.length_a   1.000
_cell.length_b   1.000
_cell.length_c   1.000
_cell.angle_alpha   90.00
_cell.angle_beta   90.00
_cell.angle_gamma   90.00
#
_symmetry.space_group_name_H-M   'P 1'
#
loop_
_entity.id
_entity.type
_entity.pdbx_description
1 polymer ?
#
loop_
_entity_poly.entity_id
_entity_poly.type
_entity_poly.pdbx_seq_one_letter_code
_entity_poly.pdbx_strand_id
1 'polypeptide(L)'
;PEFIRAVKEKYPQQLVMADCATLEEGIACAEAGADFVGTTMRGYTPETKGCDDIDYAFIHELSEKCPAKIIAEGHIHYPEQAKKALEAGAFALVVGGAITRPAEITSRFVSAIRK
;
A
#
# COMPACT_ATOMS: atom_id res chain seq x y z
N PRO A 1 12.12 -10.20 5.87
CA PRO A 1 11.60 -11.57 5.67
C PRO A 1 11.84 -12.51 6.85
N GLU A 2 13.04 -12.50 7.47
CA GLU A 2 13.38 -13.41 8.59
C GLU A 2 12.46 -13.24 9.79
N PHE A 3 12.11 -12.00 10.13
CA PHE A 3 11.17 -11.71 11.21
C PHE A 3 9.78 -12.30 10.91
N ILE A 4 9.32 -12.20 9.66
CA ILE A 4 8.04 -12.78 9.23
C ILE A 4 8.05 -14.30 9.40
N ARG A 5 9.13 -14.97 8.98
CA ARG A 5 9.29 -16.43 9.18
C ARG A 5 9.20 -16.80 10.66
N ALA A 6 9.94 -16.09 11.52
CA ALA A 6 9.94 -16.33 12.96
C ALA A 6 8.53 -16.16 13.57
N VAL A 7 7.78 -15.14 13.16
CA VAL A 7 6.40 -14.93 13.60
C VAL A 7 5.51 -16.10 13.16
N LYS A 8 5.59 -16.50 11.90
CA LYS A 8 4.76 -17.59 11.36
C LYS A 8 5.11 -18.95 11.94
N GLU A 9 6.36 -19.20 12.27
CA GLU A 9 6.79 -20.41 12.96
C GLU A 9 6.22 -20.47 14.38
N LYS A 10 6.28 -19.37 15.12
CA LYS A 10 5.80 -19.29 16.48
C LYS A 10 4.27 -19.20 16.58
N TYR A 11 3.66 -18.50 15.63
CA TYR A 11 2.22 -18.24 15.61
C TYR A 11 1.63 -18.53 14.21
N PRO A 12 1.49 -19.82 13.83
CA PRO A 12 1.08 -20.19 12.46
C PRO A 12 -0.28 -19.62 12.03
N GLN A 13 -1.18 -19.37 12.99
CA GLN A 13 -2.52 -18.83 12.71
C GLN A 13 -2.56 -17.30 12.60
N GLN A 14 -1.46 -16.62 12.99
CA GLN A 14 -1.42 -15.17 12.96
C GLN A 14 -1.32 -14.66 11.52
N LEU A 15 -2.25 -13.79 11.12
CA LEU A 15 -2.14 -13.07 9.86
C LEU A 15 -1.06 -11.99 9.96
N VAL A 16 -0.27 -11.86 8.90
CA VAL A 16 0.83 -10.89 8.81
C VAL A 16 0.66 -10.06 7.56
N MET A 17 0.66 -8.74 7.72
CA MET A 17 0.74 -7.77 6.64
C MET A 17 2.12 -7.13 6.63
N ALA A 18 2.79 -7.16 5.49
CA ALA A 18 4.10 -6.55 5.31
C ALA A 18 3.96 -5.24 4.51
N ASP A 19 4.48 -4.14 5.05
CA ASP A 19 4.55 -2.87 4.35
C ASP A 19 5.80 -2.84 3.48
N CYS A 20 5.64 -2.66 2.18
CA CYS A 20 6.70 -2.74 1.19
C CYS A 20 6.74 -1.50 0.30
N ALA A 21 7.92 -1.21 -0.24
CA ALA A 21 8.15 -0.10 -1.17
C ALA A 21 8.44 -0.59 -2.59
N THR A 22 8.96 -1.82 -2.75
CA THR A 22 9.35 -2.39 -4.03
C THR A 22 8.70 -3.75 -4.30
N LEU A 23 8.69 -4.15 -5.56
CA LEU A 23 8.19 -5.46 -5.98
C LEU A 23 8.97 -6.59 -5.32
N GLU A 24 10.29 -6.48 -5.29
CA GLU A 24 11.21 -7.47 -4.73
C GLU A 24 10.95 -7.68 -3.24
N GLU A 25 10.75 -6.58 -2.50
CA GLU A 25 10.39 -6.63 -1.08
C GLU A 25 9.06 -7.36 -0.87
N GLY A 26 8.06 -7.01 -1.67
CA GLY A 26 6.74 -7.63 -1.60
C GLY A 26 6.78 -9.13 -1.83
N ILE A 27 7.47 -9.56 -2.87
CA ILE A 27 7.64 -10.98 -3.19
C ILE A 27 8.40 -11.69 -2.06
N ALA A 28 9.52 -11.13 -1.59
CA ALA A 28 10.31 -11.72 -0.52
C ALA A 28 9.52 -11.86 0.79
N CYS A 29 8.69 -10.87 1.12
CA CYS A 29 7.83 -10.94 2.30
C CYS A 29 6.73 -11.99 2.17
N ALA A 30 6.12 -12.10 1.00
CA ALA A 30 5.12 -13.13 0.72
C ALA A 30 5.72 -14.54 0.78
N GLU A 31 6.89 -14.75 0.21
CA GLU A 31 7.63 -16.03 0.28
C GLU A 31 8.03 -16.38 1.73
N ALA A 32 8.26 -15.36 2.57
CA ALA A 32 8.53 -15.56 4.00
C ALA A 32 7.27 -15.91 4.81
N GLY A 33 6.08 -15.81 4.22
CA GLY A 33 4.81 -16.20 4.83
C GLY A 33 3.85 -15.04 5.13
N ALA A 34 4.12 -13.82 4.65
CA ALA A 34 3.16 -12.73 4.77
C ALA A 34 1.86 -13.06 4.03
N ASP A 35 0.73 -12.84 4.66
CA ASP A 35 -0.60 -13.07 4.08
C ASP A 35 -1.03 -11.91 3.20
N PHE A 36 -0.57 -10.71 3.55
CA PHE A 36 -0.86 -9.46 2.83
C PHE A 36 0.44 -8.68 2.61
N VAL A 37 0.49 -7.96 1.49
CA VAL A 37 1.56 -7.02 1.17
C VAL A 37 0.92 -5.65 0.92
N GLY A 38 1.34 -4.65 1.70
CA GLY A 38 0.87 -3.27 1.59
C GLY A 38 1.84 -2.40 0.78
N THR A 39 1.31 -1.46 0.02
CA THR A 39 2.10 -0.49 -0.76
C THR A 39 2.48 0.75 0.05
N THR A 40 2.29 0.73 1.35
CA THR A 40 2.42 1.85 2.29
C THR A 40 3.73 2.61 2.16
N MET A 41 4.84 1.89 1.97
CA MET A 41 6.19 2.48 1.96
C MET A 41 6.61 3.05 0.60
N ARG A 42 5.82 2.83 -0.45
CA ARG A 42 6.12 3.36 -1.79
C ARG A 42 6.10 4.88 -1.79
N GLY A 43 7.23 5.50 -2.14
CA GLY A 43 7.45 6.95 -2.08
C GLY A 43 8.08 7.45 -0.79
N TYR A 44 8.17 6.62 0.25
CA TYR A 44 8.68 6.98 1.57
C TYR A 44 10.06 6.36 1.88
N THR A 45 10.65 5.65 0.95
CA THR A 45 12.00 5.08 1.08
C THR A 45 12.96 5.76 0.11
N PRO A 46 14.28 5.72 0.35
CA PRO A 46 15.25 6.31 -0.57
C PRO A 46 15.14 5.76 -2.00
N GLU A 47 14.83 4.47 -2.14
CA GLU A 47 14.72 3.77 -3.43
C GLU A 47 13.47 4.18 -4.22
N THR A 48 12.42 4.63 -3.53
CA THR A 48 11.14 5.01 -4.16
C THR A 48 10.85 6.51 -4.06
N LYS A 49 11.86 7.30 -3.70
CA LYS A 49 11.76 8.75 -3.62
C LYS A 49 11.30 9.35 -4.96
N GLY A 50 10.29 10.22 -4.89
CA GLY A 50 9.66 10.80 -6.10
C GLY A 50 8.36 10.13 -6.52
N CYS A 51 7.99 8.99 -5.92
CA CYS A 51 6.69 8.36 -6.12
C CYS A 51 5.65 9.02 -5.18
N ASP A 52 5.28 10.26 -5.47
CA ASP A 52 4.43 11.10 -4.59
C ASP A 52 2.93 10.92 -4.83
N ASP A 53 2.55 10.05 -5.73
CA ASP A 53 1.16 9.71 -6.04
C ASP A 53 0.97 8.19 -6.08
N ILE A 54 -0.28 7.74 -6.22
CA ILE A 54 -0.57 6.31 -6.33
C ILE A 54 0.09 5.75 -7.58
N ASP A 55 0.82 4.67 -7.40
CA ASP A 55 1.43 3.93 -8.51
C ASP A 55 0.56 2.71 -8.86
N TYR A 56 -0.40 2.92 -9.75
CA TYR A 56 -1.32 1.86 -10.20
C TYR A 56 -0.59 0.73 -10.94
N ALA A 57 0.45 1.06 -11.70
CA ALA A 57 1.27 0.06 -12.38
C ALA A 57 1.98 -0.86 -11.38
N PHE A 58 2.48 -0.30 -10.29
CA PHE A 58 3.09 -1.05 -9.19
C PHE A 58 2.08 -1.98 -8.50
N ILE A 59 0.87 -1.48 -8.21
CA ILE A 59 -0.22 -2.30 -7.64
C ILE A 59 -0.54 -3.47 -8.57
N HIS A 60 -0.67 -3.21 -9.86
CA HIS A 60 -0.95 -4.24 -10.86
C HIS A 60 0.18 -5.27 -10.92
N GLU A 61 1.41 -4.83 -10.99
CA GLU A 61 2.57 -5.74 -11.06
C GLU A 61 2.69 -6.61 -9.80
N LEU A 62 2.46 -6.05 -8.61
CA LEU A 62 2.37 -6.81 -7.37
C LEU A 62 1.24 -7.85 -7.44
N SER A 63 0.05 -7.46 -7.90
CA SER A 63 -1.09 -8.35 -7.97
C SER A 63 -0.86 -9.55 -8.90
N GLU A 64 -0.06 -9.36 -9.96
CA GLU A 64 0.28 -10.42 -10.91
C GLU A 64 1.40 -11.35 -10.43
N LYS A 65 2.40 -10.79 -9.74
CA LYS A 65 3.66 -11.51 -9.43
C LYS A 65 3.82 -11.91 -7.96
N CYS A 66 3.09 -11.27 -7.06
CA CYS A 66 3.20 -11.54 -5.63
C CYS A 66 2.13 -12.56 -5.20
N PRO A 67 2.51 -13.65 -4.49
CA PRO A 67 1.54 -14.66 -4.06
C PRO A 67 0.65 -14.21 -2.90
N ALA A 68 0.97 -13.11 -2.20
CA ALA A 68 0.14 -12.53 -1.14
C ALA A 68 -0.95 -11.62 -1.72
N LYS A 69 -1.99 -11.37 -0.94
CA LYS A 69 -3.02 -10.39 -1.27
C LYS A 69 -2.49 -8.97 -1.12
N ILE A 70 -2.77 -8.10 -2.08
CA ILE A 70 -2.24 -6.74 -2.10
C ILE A 70 -3.20 -5.76 -1.44
N ILE A 71 -2.68 -4.99 -0.50
CA ILE A 71 -3.40 -3.89 0.16
C ILE A 71 -2.83 -2.58 -0.38
N ALA A 72 -3.65 -1.83 -1.10
CA ALA A 72 -3.23 -0.51 -1.59
C ALA A 72 -3.39 0.52 -0.47
N GLU A 73 -2.29 1.14 -0.08
CA GLU A 73 -2.23 2.13 0.98
C GLU A 73 -1.25 3.24 0.60
N GLY A 74 -1.62 4.47 0.95
CA GLY A 74 -0.83 5.66 0.67
C GLY A 74 -1.32 6.43 -0.54
N HIS A 75 -1.35 7.75 -0.41
CA HIS A 75 -1.71 8.70 -1.47
C HIS A 75 -3.15 8.59 -2.00
N ILE A 76 -4.04 7.85 -1.33
CA ILE A 76 -5.46 7.79 -1.70
C ILE A 76 -6.18 8.96 -1.04
N HIS A 77 -6.52 9.98 -1.83
CA HIS A 77 -7.16 11.21 -1.37
C HIS A 77 -8.60 11.37 -1.86
N TYR A 78 -8.97 10.66 -2.92
CA TYR A 78 -10.28 10.77 -3.58
C TYR A 78 -10.88 9.40 -3.87
N PRO A 79 -12.22 9.27 -3.88
CA PRO A 79 -12.91 7.99 -4.14
C PRO A 79 -12.54 7.36 -5.49
N GLU A 80 -12.30 8.15 -6.52
CA GLU A 80 -11.93 7.67 -7.84
C GLU A 80 -10.58 6.94 -7.83
N GLN A 81 -9.65 7.40 -6.99
CA GLN A 81 -8.34 6.75 -6.81
C GLN A 81 -8.50 5.39 -6.14
N ALA A 82 -9.39 5.30 -5.16
CA ALA A 82 -9.70 4.03 -4.49
C ALA A 82 -10.27 3.01 -5.49
N LYS A 83 -11.21 3.43 -6.34
CA LYS A 83 -11.78 2.59 -7.40
C LYS A 83 -10.69 2.08 -8.36
N LYS A 84 -9.84 2.98 -8.84
CA LYS A 84 -8.73 2.62 -9.76
C LYS A 84 -7.72 1.66 -9.13
N ALA A 85 -7.44 1.80 -7.84
CA ALA A 85 -6.55 0.88 -7.14
C ALA A 85 -7.13 -0.54 -7.08
N LEU A 86 -8.43 -0.70 -6.86
CA LEU A 86 -9.10 -2.01 -6.94
C LEU A 86 -9.07 -2.56 -8.37
N GLU A 87 -9.33 -1.72 -9.36
CA GLU A 87 -9.27 -2.11 -10.79
C GLU A 87 -7.85 -2.53 -11.19
N ALA A 88 -6.82 -1.96 -10.57
CA ALA A 88 -5.42 -2.34 -10.80
C ALA A 88 -5.05 -3.71 -10.18
N GLY A 89 -5.89 -4.27 -9.30
CA GLY A 89 -5.69 -5.60 -8.73
C GLY A 89 -5.54 -5.63 -7.20
N ALA A 90 -5.70 -4.51 -6.50
CA ALA A 90 -5.69 -4.53 -5.05
C ALA A 90 -6.84 -5.38 -4.50
N PHE A 91 -6.55 -6.18 -3.48
CA PHE A 91 -7.57 -6.95 -2.75
C PHE A 91 -8.40 -6.06 -1.82
N ALA A 92 -7.75 -5.08 -1.19
CA ALA A 92 -8.38 -4.13 -0.29
C ALA A 92 -7.59 -2.82 -0.28
N LEU A 93 -8.13 -1.82 0.39
CA LEU A 93 -7.58 -0.47 0.45
C LEU A 93 -7.45 0.01 1.90
N VAL A 94 -6.48 0.87 2.14
CA VAL A 94 -6.40 1.68 3.36
C VAL A 94 -6.43 3.15 2.98
N VAL A 95 -7.40 3.87 3.52
CA VAL A 95 -7.54 5.31 3.35
C VAL A 95 -7.43 5.96 4.73
N GLY A 96 -6.40 6.75 4.92
CA GLY A 96 -6.11 7.38 6.21
C GLY A 96 -6.50 8.87 6.25
N GLY A 97 -5.54 9.75 6.06
CA GLY A 97 -5.70 11.20 6.22
C GLY A 97 -6.83 11.84 5.40
N ALA A 98 -7.18 11.26 4.28
CA ALA A 98 -8.31 11.71 3.46
C ALA A 98 -9.67 11.57 4.16
N ILE A 99 -9.76 10.76 5.21
CA ILE A 99 -10.98 10.57 6.03
C ILE A 99 -10.79 11.16 7.42
N THR A 100 -9.59 11.00 8.02
CA THR A 100 -9.37 11.23 9.44
C THR A 100 -8.68 12.55 9.77
N ARG A 101 -8.22 13.32 8.78
CA ARG A 101 -7.50 14.58 8.99
C ARG A 101 -8.23 15.77 8.39
N PRO A 102 -9.13 16.40 9.16
CA PRO A 102 -9.94 17.52 8.66
C PRO A 102 -9.12 18.69 8.11
N ALA A 103 -7.97 18.99 8.73
CA ALA A 103 -7.08 20.04 8.25
C ALA A 103 -6.54 19.78 6.84
N GLU A 104 -6.15 18.56 6.53
CA GLU A 104 -5.69 18.17 5.19
C GLU A 104 -6.83 18.20 4.17
N ILE A 105 -8.02 17.74 4.58
CA ILE A 105 -9.23 17.78 3.76
C ILE A 105 -9.58 19.23 3.42
N THR A 106 -9.63 20.10 4.42
CA THR A 106 -9.89 21.53 4.27
C THR A 106 -8.87 22.19 3.35
N SER A 107 -7.59 21.86 3.51
CA SER A 107 -6.51 22.40 2.68
C SER A 107 -6.72 22.08 1.19
N ARG A 108 -7.17 20.85 0.87
CA ARG A 108 -7.47 20.47 -0.52
C ARG A 108 -8.60 21.31 -1.12
N PHE A 109 -9.68 21.54 -0.36
CA PHE A 109 -10.78 22.42 -0.81
C PHE A 109 -10.30 23.85 -1.01
N VAL A 110 -9.59 24.42 -0.03
CA VAL A 110 -9.08 25.79 -0.10
C VAL A 110 -8.12 25.98 -1.30
N SER A 111 -7.22 25.02 -1.53
CA SER A 111 -6.30 25.07 -2.66
C SER A 111 -7.00 25.04 -4.01
N ALA A 112 -8.11 24.32 -4.11
CA ALA A 112 -8.89 24.22 -5.34
C ALA A 112 -9.64 25.50 -5.68
N ILE A 113 -10.02 26.31 -4.70
CA ILE A 113 -10.80 27.55 -4.91
C ILE A 113 -9.95 28.81 -4.88
N ARG A 114 -8.72 28.76 -4.46
CA ARG A 114 -7.78 29.90 -4.53
C ARG A 114 -7.38 30.17 -5.97
N LYS A 115 -7.41 31.41 -6.34
CA LYS A 115 -6.96 31.90 -7.66
C LYS A 115 -5.50 32.37 -7.58
#